data_e5e828cd000a80dd42902990dc184f2f
#
_entry.id   e5e828cd000a80dd42902990dc184f2f
#
_cell.length_a   1.000
_cell.length_b   1.000
_cell.length_c   1.000
_cell.angle_alpha   90.00
_cell.angle_beta   90.00
_cell.angle_gamma   90.00
#
_symmetry.space_group_name_H-M   'P 1'
#
loop_
_entity.id
_entity.type
_entity.pdbx_description
1 polymer ?
#
loop_
_entity_poly.entity_id
_entity_poly.type
_entity_poly.pdbx_seq_one_letter_code
_entity_poly.pdbx_strand_id
1 'polypeptide(L)'
;MATLWRNFAGSRNRELRMEIFKSLMMERSVRKMRKKLPIGLDGFEKIRTNDFYYADKTLFIKELLQNWGEVNLFTRPRRFGKTLNMSMLKSFFETGSDPALFDGLKIAKEKELCEKYMGKFPVISISLKSVDGLSFESASIALRTVIGNEAGRFRFLRNSDRLTDDEKAAYAQLTEVGSSQGGIY
;
A
#
# COMPACT_ATOMS: atom_id res chain seq x y z
N MET A 1 -3.73 35.71 -6.51
CA MET A 1 -3.50 35.68 -5.04
C MET A 1 -3.06 37.02 -4.49
N ALA A 2 -1.93 37.62 -4.93
CA ALA A 2 -1.44 38.91 -4.43
C ALA A 2 -2.42 40.09 -4.65
N THR A 3 -3.16 40.12 -5.73
CA THR A 3 -4.16 41.15 -6.05
C THR A 3 -5.41 41.08 -5.15
N LEU A 4 -5.89 39.87 -4.86
CA LEU A 4 -7.02 39.65 -3.95
C LEU A 4 -6.68 40.02 -2.50
N TRP A 5 -5.46 39.73 -2.07
CA TRP A 5 -4.97 40.14 -0.73
C TRP A 5 -4.85 41.66 -0.59
N ARG A 6 -4.39 42.36 -1.62
CA ARG A 6 -4.34 43.84 -1.63
C ARG A 6 -5.75 44.43 -1.50
N ASN A 7 -6.73 43.90 -2.23
CA ASN A 7 -8.12 44.37 -2.18
C ASN A 7 -8.78 44.09 -0.81
N PHE A 8 -8.44 42.96 -0.17
CA PHE A 8 -8.88 42.65 1.19
C PHE A 8 -8.35 43.63 2.22
N ALA A 9 -7.08 43.96 2.17
CA ALA A 9 -6.43 44.88 3.14
C ALA A 9 -6.84 46.34 2.97
N GLY A 10 -7.25 46.77 1.76
CA GLY A 10 -7.62 48.14 1.45
C GLY A 10 -9.08 48.49 1.58
N SER A 11 -9.98 47.48 1.71
CA SER A 11 -11.42 47.75 1.74
C SER A 11 -11.94 48.06 3.15
N ARG A 12 -12.63 49.23 3.29
CA ARG A 12 -13.36 49.59 4.51
C ARG A 12 -14.75 48.96 4.57
N ASN A 13 -15.25 48.41 3.46
CA ASN A 13 -16.56 47.77 3.39
C ASN A 13 -16.51 46.35 3.97
N ARG A 14 -17.27 46.12 5.05
CA ARG A 14 -17.31 44.85 5.77
C ARG A 14 -17.88 43.70 4.92
N GLU A 15 -18.85 43.98 4.07
CA GLU A 15 -19.48 42.98 3.20
C GLU A 15 -18.52 42.53 2.09
N LEU A 16 -17.83 43.46 1.46
CA LEU A 16 -16.83 43.15 0.43
C LEU A 16 -15.67 42.32 1.02
N ARG A 17 -15.27 42.63 2.26
CA ARG A 17 -14.25 41.81 2.96
C ARG A 17 -14.73 40.38 3.23
N MET A 18 -16.01 40.20 3.58
CA MET A 18 -16.58 38.87 3.79
C MET A 18 -16.72 38.08 2.50
N GLU A 19 -17.05 38.71 1.40
CA GLU A 19 -17.14 38.04 0.08
C GLU A 19 -15.74 37.62 -0.41
N ILE A 20 -14.75 38.50 -0.30
CA ILE A 20 -13.35 38.18 -0.65
C ILE A 20 -12.84 37.03 0.25
N PHE A 21 -13.16 37.05 1.55
CA PHE A 21 -12.77 35.99 2.48
C PHE A 21 -13.42 34.65 2.09
N LYS A 22 -14.74 34.64 1.79
CA LYS A 22 -15.44 33.44 1.31
C LYS A 22 -14.84 32.92 0.01
N SER A 23 -14.53 33.79 -0.94
CA SER A 23 -13.91 33.42 -2.22
C SER A 23 -12.51 32.82 -2.01
N LEU A 24 -11.67 33.42 -1.14
CA LEU A 24 -10.33 32.91 -0.81
C LEU A 24 -10.40 31.55 -0.09
N MET A 25 -11.37 31.37 0.80
CA MET A 25 -11.60 30.11 1.50
C MET A 25 -12.11 29.04 0.54
N MET A 26 -12.97 29.41 -0.40
CA MET A 26 -13.47 28.49 -1.44
C MET A 26 -12.37 28.09 -2.42
N GLU A 27 -11.51 29.02 -2.89
CA GLU A 27 -10.33 28.71 -3.69
C GLU A 27 -9.33 27.80 -2.94
N ARG A 28 -9.13 28.05 -1.64
CA ARG A 28 -8.26 27.23 -0.79
C ARG A 28 -8.83 25.81 -0.63
N SER A 29 -10.17 25.69 -0.48
CA SER A 29 -10.88 24.41 -0.41
C SER A 29 -10.80 23.66 -1.74
N VAL A 30 -11.02 24.32 -2.88
CA VAL A 30 -10.91 23.74 -4.23
C VAL A 30 -9.48 23.31 -4.54
N ARG A 31 -8.47 24.08 -4.10
CA ARG A 31 -7.05 23.72 -4.26
C ARG A 31 -6.66 22.51 -3.41
N LYS A 32 -7.25 22.36 -2.21
CA LYS A 32 -7.07 21.19 -1.34
C LYS A 32 -7.71 19.92 -1.92
N MET A 33 -8.69 20.07 -2.82
CA MET A 33 -9.39 18.94 -3.45
C MET A 33 -8.70 18.37 -4.70
N ARG A 34 -7.64 19.01 -5.23
CA ARG A 34 -6.90 18.49 -6.39
C ARG A 34 -5.72 17.64 -5.93
N LYS A 35 -6.01 16.42 -5.49
CA LYS A 35 -4.97 15.41 -5.28
C LYS A 35 -4.29 15.08 -6.61
N LYS A 36 -2.98 14.92 -6.58
CA LYS A 36 -2.20 14.47 -7.74
C LYS A 36 -2.61 13.06 -8.15
N LEU A 37 -2.65 12.78 -9.44
CA LEU A 37 -2.90 11.42 -9.93
C LEU A 37 -1.65 10.55 -9.73
N PRO A 38 -1.80 9.30 -9.28
CA PRO A 38 -0.69 8.38 -9.02
C PRO A 38 -0.20 7.71 -10.32
N ILE A 39 0.32 8.50 -11.26
CA ILE A 39 0.78 7.99 -12.55
C ILE A 39 2.02 7.12 -12.33
N GLY A 40 1.95 5.84 -12.75
CA GLY A 40 3.06 4.88 -12.60
C GLY A 40 3.25 4.32 -11.18
N LEU A 41 2.42 4.72 -10.20
CA LEU A 41 2.47 4.16 -8.85
C LEU A 41 1.51 2.99 -8.72
N ASP A 42 2.00 1.88 -8.19
CA ASP A 42 1.24 0.65 -7.95
C ASP A 42 1.26 0.20 -6.47
N GLY A 43 1.94 0.94 -5.59
CA GLY A 43 1.99 0.71 -4.15
C GLY A 43 0.96 1.55 -3.39
N PHE A 44 0.08 0.89 -2.63
CA PHE A 44 -0.97 1.55 -1.83
C PHE A 44 -0.38 2.52 -0.79
N GLU A 45 0.61 2.07 -0.04
CA GLU A 45 1.29 2.88 0.97
C GLU A 45 1.84 4.18 0.38
N LYS A 46 2.58 4.10 -0.75
CA LYS A 46 3.13 5.29 -1.42
C LYS A 46 2.05 6.28 -1.84
N ILE A 47 0.91 5.76 -2.32
CA ILE A 47 -0.23 6.60 -2.74
C ILE A 47 -0.81 7.33 -1.52
N ARG A 48 -0.98 6.63 -0.40
CA ARG A 48 -1.60 7.19 0.81
C ARG A 48 -0.68 8.16 1.53
N THR A 49 0.58 7.79 1.72
CA THR A 49 1.57 8.62 2.43
C THR A 49 1.84 9.94 1.71
N ASN A 50 1.83 9.94 0.36
CA ASN A 50 2.09 11.14 -0.44
C ASN A 50 0.80 11.87 -0.86
N ASP A 51 -0.33 11.56 -0.27
CA ASP A 51 -1.64 12.19 -0.53
C ASP A 51 -2.06 12.25 -2.01
N PHE A 52 -1.74 11.21 -2.78
CA PHE A 52 -2.24 11.05 -4.14
C PHE A 52 -3.73 10.69 -4.15
N TYR A 53 -4.37 10.95 -5.29
CA TYR A 53 -5.74 10.50 -5.51
C TYR A 53 -5.82 8.97 -5.48
N TYR A 54 -6.68 8.45 -4.62
CA TYR A 54 -6.96 7.02 -4.52
C TYR A 54 -8.45 6.77 -4.76
N ALA A 55 -8.75 5.99 -5.81
CA ALA A 55 -10.12 5.50 -6.03
C ALA A 55 -10.37 4.39 -5.00
N ASP A 56 -11.15 4.71 -3.98
CA ASP A 56 -11.35 3.84 -2.83
C ASP A 56 -12.06 2.53 -3.20
N LYS A 57 -11.33 1.45 -3.15
CA LYS A 57 -11.77 0.08 -3.35
C LYS A 57 -11.62 -0.77 -2.09
N THR A 58 -11.46 -0.15 -0.92
CA THR A 58 -11.16 -0.87 0.33
C THR A 58 -12.28 -1.77 0.82
N LEU A 59 -13.52 -1.58 0.38
CA LEU A 59 -14.61 -2.53 0.66
C LEU A 59 -14.36 -3.92 0.06
N PHE A 60 -13.45 -4.03 -0.91
CA PHE A 60 -12.98 -5.32 -1.40
C PHE A 60 -12.43 -6.22 -0.28
N ILE A 61 -11.83 -5.64 0.78
CA ILE A 61 -11.40 -6.37 1.98
C ILE A 61 -12.60 -7.01 2.68
N LYS A 62 -13.70 -6.26 2.82
CA LYS A 62 -14.93 -6.79 3.42
C LYS A 62 -15.51 -7.93 2.60
N GLU A 63 -15.61 -7.76 1.29
CA GLU A 63 -16.09 -8.80 0.38
C GLU A 63 -15.23 -10.06 0.45
N LEU A 64 -13.89 -9.90 0.50
CA LEU A 64 -12.96 -11.01 0.64
C LEU A 64 -13.17 -11.77 1.96
N LEU A 65 -13.35 -11.05 3.06
CA LEU A 65 -13.56 -11.65 4.39
C LEU A 65 -14.93 -12.32 4.53
N GLN A 66 -15.96 -11.81 3.86
CA GLN A 66 -17.30 -12.40 3.85
C GLN A 66 -17.39 -13.67 2.98
N ASN A 67 -16.65 -13.69 1.87
CA ASN A 67 -16.60 -14.80 0.94
C ASN A 67 -15.36 -15.69 1.17
N TRP A 68 -14.98 -15.88 2.42
CA TRP A 68 -13.76 -16.55 2.84
C TRP A 68 -13.55 -17.89 2.14
N GLY A 69 -12.64 -17.92 1.16
CA GLY A 69 -12.21 -19.12 0.47
C GLY A 69 -10.73 -19.39 0.72
N GLU A 70 -10.34 -20.65 0.73
CA GLU A 70 -8.92 -21.03 0.86
C GLU A 70 -8.07 -20.44 -0.26
N VAL A 71 -8.65 -20.36 -1.47
CA VAL A 71 -8.01 -19.77 -2.65
C VAL A 71 -8.96 -18.78 -3.31
N ASN A 72 -8.47 -17.56 -3.55
CA ASN A 72 -9.20 -16.52 -4.25
C ASN A 72 -8.44 -16.08 -5.49
N LEU A 73 -9.02 -16.22 -6.67
CA LEU A 73 -8.43 -15.81 -7.94
C LEU A 73 -9.06 -14.52 -8.46
N PHE A 74 -8.25 -13.47 -8.62
CA PHE A 74 -8.69 -12.17 -9.15
C PHE A 74 -8.11 -11.93 -10.54
N THR A 75 -8.94 -12.16 -11.57
CA THR A 75 -8.60 -11.89 -12.96
C THR A 75 -9.14 -10.54 -13.39
N ARG A 76 -8.30 -9.68 -13.93
CA ARG A 76 -8.66 -8.39 -14.52
C ARG A 76 -7.68 -8.04 -15.64
N PRO A 77 -8.09 -7.31 -16.66
CA PRO A 77 -7.18 -6.81 -17.69
C PRO A 77 -5.99 -6.03 -17.14
N ARG A 78 -4.98 -5.78 -17.95
CA ARG A 78 -3.87 -4.88 -17.58
C ARG A 78 -4.40 -3.50 -17.19
N ARG A 79 -3.72 -2.81 -16.25
CA ARG A 79 -4.04 -1.45 -15.76
C ARG A 79 -5.34 -1.31 -14.95
N PHE A 80 -5.99 -2.40 -14.56
CA PHE A 80 -7.17 -2.38 -13.68
C PHE A 80 -6.84 -2.41 -12.18
N GLY A 81 -5.59 -2.11 -11.81
CA GLY A 81 -5.19 -1.93 -10.42
C GLY A 81 -5.02 -3.24 -9.62
N LYS A 82 -4.74 -4.39 -10.27
CA LYS A 82 -4.48 -5.66 -9.56
C LYS A 82 -3.37 -5.52 -8.52
N THR A 83 -2.20 -5.03 -8.93
CA THR A 83 -1.05 -4.85 -8.05
C THR A 83 -1.36 -3.89 -6.91
N LEU A 84 -2.08 -2.79 -7.19
CA LEU A 84 -2.49 -1.83 -6.18
C LEU A 84 -3.44 -2.45 -5.15
N ASN A 85 -4.42 -3.26 -5.59
CA ASN A 85 -5.32 -3.97 -4.69
C ASN A 85 -4.57 -5.00 -3.83
N MET A 86 -3.61 -5.75 -4.41
CA MET A 86 -2.77 -6.67 -3.65
C MET A 86 -1.89 -5.92 -2.63
N SER A 87 -1.32 -4.78 -3.00
CA SER A 87 -0.58 -3.92 -2.07
C SER A 87 -1.47 -3.37 -0.94
N MET A 88 -2.72 -3.01 -1.25
CA MET A 88 -3.70 -2.58 -0.25
C MET A 88 -4.05 -3.71 0.73
N LEU A 89 -4.30 -4.93 0.24
CA LEU A 89 -4.54 -6.10 1.08
C LEU A 89 -3.36 -6.38 1.99
N LYS A 90 -2.14 -6.35 1.44
CA LYS A 90 -0.91 -6.49 2.22
C LYS A 90 -0.88 -5.47 3.35
N SER A 91 -1.02 -4.18 3.04
CA SER A 91 -1.01 -3.11 4.05
C SER A 91 -2.12 -3.24 5.08
N PHE A 92 -3.25 -3.87 4.73
CA PHE A 92 -4.34 -4.06 5.68
C PHE A 92 -4.06 -5.19 6.69
N PHE A 93 -3.58 -6.32 6.20
CA PHE A 93 -3.43 -7.52 7.05
C PHE A 93 -2.09 -7.59 7.77
N GLU A 94 -1.03 -7.00 7.20
CA GLU A 94 0.35 -7.19 7.65
C GLU A 94 0.61 -6.58 9.02
N THR A 95 1.18 -7.39 9.91
CA THR A 95 1.62 -6.95 11.25
C THR A 95 2.66 -5.85 11.13
N GLY A 96 2.44 -4.73 11.86
CA GLY A 96 3.33 -3.56 11.82
C GLY A 96 3.02 -2.56 10.72
N SER A 97 2.00 -2.79 9.88
CA SER A 97 1.49 -1.77 8.96
C SER A 97 0.83 -0.62 9.71
N ASP A 98 0.96 0.59 9.16
CA ASP A 98 0.37 1.81 9.74
C ASP A 98 -1.15 1.86 9.46
N PRO A 99 -2.02 1.77 10.49
CA PRO A 99 -3.46 1.88 10.33
C PRO A 99 -3.91 3.22 9.73
N ALA A 100 -3.15 4.30 9.92
CA ALA A 100 -3.47 5.62 9.38
C ALA A 100 -3.54 5.66 7.84
N LEU A 101 -2.95 4.68 7.16
CA LEU A 101 -3.09 4.52 5.71
C LEU A 101 -4.55 4.36 5.27
N PHE A 102 -5.43 3.88 6.14
CA PHE A 102 -6.84 3.63 5.87
C PHE A 102 -7.77 4.75 6.35
N ASP A 103 -7.23 5.79 6.99
CA ASP A 103 -8.03 6.92 7.48
C ASP A 103 -8.83 7.58 6.36
N GLY A 104 -10.12 7.79 6.63
CA GLY A 104 -11.06 8.39 5.69
C GLY A 104 -11.50 7.47 4.54
N LEU A 105 -11.04 6.22 4.48
CA LEU A 105 -11.49 5.21 3.51
C LEU A 105 -12.71 4.45 4.03
N LYS A 106 -13.41 3.79 3.11
CA LYS A 106 -14.68 3.10 3.42
C LYS A 106 -14.49 1.97 4.44
N ILE A 107 -13.38 1.23 4.36
CA ILE A 107 -13.10 0.12 5.29
C ILE A 107 -12.92 0.59 6.73
N ALA A 108 -12.43 1.81 6.97
CA ALA A 108 -12.26 2.35 8.31
C ALA A 108 -13.60 2.54 9.06
N LYS A 109 -14.73 2.51 8.35
CA LYS A 109 -16.07 2.52 8.96
C LYS A 109 -16.49 1.15 9.49
N GLU A 110 -15.88 0.08 9.01
CA GLU A 110 -16.11 -1.30 9.42
C GLU A 110 -15.23 -1.64 10.65
N LYS A 111 -15.54 -1.04 11.79
CA LYS A 111 -14.71 -1.09 13.00
C LYS A 111 -14.41 -2.51 13.47
N GLU A 112 -15.41 -3.38 13.52
CA GLU A 112 -15.27 -4.77 13.95
C GLU A 112 -14.29 -5.54 13.06
N LEU A 113 -14.34 -5.32 11.71
CA LEU A 113 -13.41 -5.95 10.79
C LEU A 113 -11.99 -5.40 10.97
N CYS A 114 -11.85 -4.10 11.17
CA CYS A 114 -10.54 -3.50 11.42
C CYS A 114 -9.92 -4.01 12.73
N GLU A 115 -10.68 -4.06 13.82
CA GLU A 115 -10.20 -4.56 15.11
C GLU A 115 -9.78 -6.02 15.05
N LYS A 116 -10.50 -6.84 14.29
CA LYS A 116 -10.27 -8.28 14.20
C LYS A 116 -9.12 -8.64 13.26
N TYR A 117 -8.94 -7.93 12.16
CA TYR A 117 -8.08 -8.36 11.07
C TYR A 117 -6.94 -7.41 10.70
N MET A 118 -7.07 -6.09 10.96
CA MET A 118 -6.07 -5.11 10.53
C MET A 118 -4.77 -5.28 11.33
N GLY A 119 -3.65 -5.46 10.62
CA GLY A 119 -2.33 -5.57 11.24
C GLY A 119 -2.11 -6.83 12.07
N LYS A 120 -2.87 -7.91 11.86
CA LYS A 120 -2.85 -9.10 12.73
C LYS A 120 -2.09 -10.29 12.14
N PHE A 121 -1.72 -10.25 10.87
CA PHE A 121 -1.21 -11.44 10.18
C PHE A 121 0.20 -11.22 9.63
N PRO A 122 1.06 -12.25 9.65
CA PRO A 122 2.24 -12.26 8.81
C PRO A 122 1.79 -12.45 7.34
N VAL A 123 2.09 -11.49 6.46
CA VAL A 123 1.68 -11.52 5.07
C VAL A 123 2.86 -11.85 4.17
N ILE A 124 2.79 -12.95 3.43
CA ILE A 124 3.74 -13.29 2.39
C ILE A 124 3.22 -12.71 1.07
N SER A 125 3.99 -11.81 0.46
CA SER A 125 3.62 -11.11 -0.77
C SER A 125 4.67 -11.31 -1.85
N ILE A 126 4.36 -12.12 -2.85
CA ILE A 126 5.29 -12.48 -3.92
C ILE A 126 4.82 -11.84 -5.23
N SER A 127 5.72 -11.10 -5.89
CA SER A 127 5.51 -10.58 -7.23
C SER A 127 6.37 -11.34 -8.22
N LEU A 128 5.76 -11.91 -9.25
CA LEU A 128 6.46 -12.61 -10.31
C LEU A 128 6.88 -11.70 -11.49
N LYS A 129 6.77 -10.38 -11.32
CA LYS A 129 7.10 -9.40 -12.38
C LYS A 129 8.57 -9.46 -12.84
N SER A 130 9.47 -9.83 -11.95
CA SER A 130 10.92 -9.93 -12.20
C SER A 130 11.38 -11.36 -12.43
N VAL A 131 10.43 -12.33 -12.44
CA VAL A 131 10.74 -13.73 -12.71
C VAL A 131 10.59 -13.94 -14.21
N ASP A 132 11.62 -13.54 -14.93
CA ASP A 132 11.79 -13.80 -16.35
C ASP A 132 13.20 -14.36 -16.59
N GLY A 133 13.41 -15.02 -17.71
CA GLY A 133 14.70 -15.57 -18.08
C GLY A 133 14.65 -16.22 -19.45
N LEU A 134 15.77 -16.16 -20.17
CA LEU A 134 15.92 -16.80 -21.48
C LEU A 134 16.06 -18.32 -21.38
N SER A 135 16.30 -18.85 -20.17
CA SER A 135 16.40 -20.28 -19.88
C SER A 135 15.60 -20.64 -18.62
N PHE A 136 15.27 -21.93 -18.47
CA PHE A 136 14.67 -22.45 -17.24
C PHE A 136 15.54 -22.19 -16.01
N GLU A 137 16.85 -22.29 -16.14
CA GLU A 137 17.80 -22.06 -15.05
C GLU A 137 17.75 -20.60 -14.57
N SER A 138 17.80 -19.63 -15.48
CA SER A 138 17.73 -18.22 -15.13
C SER A 138 16.39 -17.84 -14.49
N ALA A 139 15.27 -18.36 -15.00
CA ALA A 139 13.96 -18.16 -14.40
C ALA A 139 13.86 -18.81 -13.01
N SER A 140 14.43 -19.99 -12.82
CA SER A 140 14.48 -20.69 -11.52
C SER A 140 15.28 -19.91 -10.49
N ILE A 141 16.43 -19.35 -10.87
CA ILE A 141 17.26 -18.50 -9.99
C ILE A 141 16.48 -17.24 -9.60
N ALA A 142 15.84 -16.56 -10.56
CA ALA A 142 15.04 -15.37 -10.30
C ALA A 142 13.88 -15.68 -9.32
N LEU A 143 13.19 -16.80 -9.50
CA LEU A 143 12.12 -17.23 -8.60
C LEU A 143 12.64 -17.50 -7.18
N ARG A 144 13.74 -18.23 -7.05
CA ARG A 144 14.38 -18.50 -5.75
C ARG A 144 14.80 -17.21 -5.06
N THR A 145 15.34 -16.24 -5.80
CA THR A 145 15.72 -14.93 -5.26
C THR A 145 14.51 -14.18 -4.73
N VAL A 146 13.40 -14.15 -5.46
CA VAL A 146 12.15 -13.49 -5.01
C VAL A 146 11.62 -14.13 -3.72
N ILE A 147 11.58 -15.46 -3.67
CA ILE A 147 11.13 -16.21 -2.49
C ILE A 147 12.09 -15.99 -1.31
N GLY A 148 13.40 -16.05 -1.53
CA GLY A 148 14.41 -15.84 -0.49
C GLY A 148 14.37 -14.43 0.10
N ASN A 149 14.17 -13.41 -0.74
CA ASN A 149 14.01 -12.03 -0.29
C ASN A 149 12.75 -11.87 0.58
N GLU A 150 11.63 -12.46 0.20
CA GLU A 150 10.40 -12.40 0.99
C GLU A 150 10.55 -13.19 2.29
N ALA A 151 11.17 -14.39 2.27
CA ALA A 151 11.49 -15.14 3.47
C ALA A 151 12.40 -14.34 4.42
N GLY A 152 13.37 -13.58 3.87
CA GLY A 152 14.25 -12.71 4.65
C GLY A 152 13.55 -11.67 5.50
N ARG A 153 12.30 -11.32 5.23
CA ARG A 153 11.47 -10.42 6.06
C ARG A 153 11.05 -11.08 7.37
N PHE A 154 11.01 -12.40 7.43
CA PHE A 154 10.58 -13.20 8.58
C PHE A 154 11.77 -13.83 9.33
N ARG A 155 12.94 -13.16 9.34
CA ARG A 155 14.19 -13.71 9.95
C ARG A 155 14.03 -14.12 11.42
N PHE A 156 13.06 -13.58 12.14
CA PHE A 156 12.75 -13.96 13.50
C PHE A 156 12.38 -15.46 13.64
N LEU A 157 11.93 -16.09 12.55
CA LEU A 157 11.61 -17.53 12.53
C LEU A 157 12.85 -18.40 12.79
N ARG A 158 14.05 -17.94 12.47
CA ARG A 158 15.31 -18.67 12.74
C ARG A 158 15.50 -19.00 14.22
N ASN A 159 15.00 -18.14 15.09
CA ASN A 159 15.12 -18.27 16.54
C ASN A 159 13.81 -18.76 17.19
N SER A 160 12.88 -19.28 16.40
CA SER A 160 11.61 -19.78 16.90
C SER A 160 11.78 -21.14 17.55
N ASP A 161 11.25 -21.32 18.76
CA ASP A 161 11.19 -22.61 19.44
C ASP A 161 10.15 -23.57 18.83
N ARG A 162 9.34 -23.07 17.89
CA ARG A 162 8.33 -23.86 17.19
C ARG A 162 8.87 -24.59 15.96
N LEU A 163 10.05 -24.22 15.50
CA LEU A 163 10.71 -24.86 14.37
C LEU A 163 11.72 -25.90 14.86
N THR A 164 11.73 -27.04 14.21
CA THR A 164 12.78 -28.06 14.38
C THR A 164 14.12 -27.55 13.81
N ASP A 165 15.22 -28.19 14.20
CA ASP A 165 16.54 -27.80 13.70
C ASP A 165 16.68 -28.00 12.19
N ASP A 166 16.04 -29.03 11.61
CA ASP A 166 16.01 -29.27 10.18
C ASP A 166 15.21 -28.16 9.44
N GLU A 167 14.10 -27.72 9.99
CA GLU A 167 13.32 -26.61 9.45
C GLU A 167 14.08 -25.28 9.52
N LYS A 168 14.83 -25.04 10.61
CA LYS A 168 15.71 -23.88 10.75
C LYS A 168 16.83 -23.89 9.70
N ALA A 169 17.43 -25.08 9.47
CA ALA A 169 18.47 -25.24 8.46
C ALA A 169 17.93 -25.02 7.04
N ALA A 170 16.77 -25.58 6.71
CA ALA A 170 16.09 -25.35 5.42
C ALA A 170 15.75 -23.88 5.23
N TYR A 171 15.24 -23.22 6.27
CA TYR A 171 14.94 -21.78 6.22
C TYR A 171 16.19 -20.92 6.04
N ALA A 172 17.32 -21.30 6.68
CA ALA A 172 18.59 -20.62 6.50
C ALA A 172 19.05 -20.68 5.04
N GLN A 173 19.04 -21.86 4.41
CA GLN A 173 19.37 -22.03 3.00
C GLN A 173 18.48 -21.16 2.08
N LEU A 174 17.17 -21.11 2.36
CA LEU A 174 16.23 -20.28 1.59
C LEU A 174 16.59 -18.79 1.63
N THR A 175 16.98 -18.29 2.81
CA THR A 175 17.31 -16.88 3.00
C THR A 175 18.70 -16.49 2.48
N GLU A 176 19.65 -17.43 2.40
CA GLU A 176 20.99 -17.20 1.85
C GLU A 176 20.96 -16.96 0.33
N VAL A 177 20.13 -17.67 -0.39
CA VAL A 177 19.94 -17.46 -1.83
C VAL A 177 19.45 -16.04 -2.14
N GLY A 178 18.62 -15.46 -1.28
CA GLY A 178 18.14 -14.09 -1.42
C GLY A 178 19.19 -13.03 -1.12
N SER A 179 20.17 -13.33 -0.27
CA SER A 179 21.19 -12.37 0.17
C SER A 179 22.42 -12.29 -0.76
N SER A 180 22.70 -13.31 -1.55
CA SER A 180 23.87 -13.37 -2.44
C SER A 180 23.79 -12.49 -3.69
N GLN A 181 22.68 -11.81 -3.95
CA GLN A 181 22.51 -10.85 -5.06
C GLN A 181 22.11 -9.43 -4.64
N GLY A 182 22.14 -9.09 -3.36
CA GLY A 182 21.79 -7.77 -2.83
C GLY A 182 22.86 -6.69 -2.97
N GLY A 183 23.74 -6.79 -3.93
CA GLY A 183 24.91 -5.93 -4.11
C GLY A 183 25.03 -5.18 -5.44
N ILE A 184 23.94 -5.00 -6.18
CA ILE A 184 23.97 -4.13 -7.37
C ILE A 184 22.62 -3.42 -7.51
N TYR A 185 22.49 -2.25 -6.88
CA TYR A 185 21.75 -1.08 -7.41
C TYR A 185 22.21 0.13 -6.59
#